data_57d18ac769676bf40dd6b42e9b4a2ef8
#
_entry.id   57d18ac769676bf40dd6b42e9b4a2ef8
#
_cell.length_a   1.000
_cell.length_b   1.000
_cell.length_c   1.000
_cell.angle_alpha   90.00
_cell.angle_beta   90.00
_cell.angle_gamma   90.00
#
_symmetry.space_group_name_H-M   'P 1'
#
loop_
_entity.id
_entity.type
_entity.pdbx_description
1 polymer ?
#
loop_
_entity_poly.entity_id
_entity_poly.type
_entity_poly.pdbx_seq_one_letter_code
_entity_poly.pdbx_strand_id
1 'polypeptide(L)'
;STLFTLTATAADEPAAAGKAARILFVTQSKGFRHGSVNRKDGQLSPSERVMTELGIQSNLFRVDCTQDVEQDFTKEKLQNYDIVMFYTTGDLPIKQADRDYFFNEWLKQKGHGFIGVHSAADTYHNYEPYWDMIGGTFNGHPWGAGSTVTITVHDAKHPAAKPWGDEFVIQDEIYRFKNWQPEKVRVLMSLNMAKTQLKHPYHVPILWVKNYGDGKVMHMSLGHREDVWTNETYQKSLLGGIRWILGQEAGDATPNPELSAAQEKKAKADTEAAQ
;
A
#
# COMPACT_ATOMS: atom_id res chain seq x y z
N SER A 1 -37.64 10.84 56.12
CA SER A 1 -37.08 11.61 55.01
C SER A 1 -35.80 10.99 54.56
N THR A 2 -35.85 10.25 53.43
CA THR A 2 -34.70 9.60 52.85
C THR A 2 -34.23 10.47 51.66
N LEU A 3 -33.03 11.05 51.74
CA LEU A 3 -32.39 11.75 50.67
C LEU A 3 -31.78 10.75 49.68
N PHE A 4 -32.24 10.76 48.44
CA PHE A 4 -31.55 10.13 47.30
C PHE A 4 -30.52 11.11 46.71
N THR A 5 -29.26 10.79 46.83
CA THR A 5 -28.19 11.50 46.09
C THR A 5 -28.09 10.89 44.71
N LEU A 6 -28.44 11.69 43.67
CA LEU A 6 -28.10 11.35 42.27
C LEU A 6 -26.60 11.60 42.08
N THR A 7 -25.87 10.53 41.81
CA THR A 7 -24.49 10.59 41.25
C THR A 7 -24.62 10.81 39.74
N ALA A 8 -24.24 11.98 39.26
CA ALA A 8 -24.09 12.23 37.84
C ALA A 8 -22.83 11.45 37.36
N THR A 9 -23.04 10.50 36.45
CA THR A 9 -21.95 9.88 35.68
C THR A 9 -21.41 10.92 34.72
N ALA A 10 -20.12 11.24 34.86
CA ALA A 10 -19.41 12.07 33.88
C ALA A 10 -19.51 11.38 32.51
N ALA A 11 -20.10 12.11 31.55
CA ALA A 11 -20.05 11.69 30.15
C ALA A 11 -18.58 11.74 29.71
N ASP A 12 -18.10 10.65 29.12
CA ASP A 12 -16.79 10.61 28.48
C ASP A 12 -16.72 11.77 27.46
N GLU A 13 -15.84 12.73 27.73
CA GLU A 13 -15.49 13.74 26.70
C GLU A 13 -14.91 13.00 25.51
N PRO A 14 -15.32 13.32 24.26
CA PRO A 14 -14.71 12.74 23.09
C PRO A 14 -13.22 13.11 23.11
N ALA A 15 -12.34 12.09 23.02
CA ALA A 15 -10.90 12.28 22.94
C ALA A 15 -10.59 13.37 21.92
N ALA A 16 -9.79 14.37 22.31
CA ALA A 16 -9.43 15.50 21.46
C ALA A 16 -8.99 14.95 20.09
N ALA A 17 -9.64 15.38 19.02
CA ALA A 17 -9.33 14.96 17.66
C ALA A 17 -7.85 15.30 17.39
N GLY A 18 -6.98 14.30 17.38
CA GLY A 18 -5.56 14.45 17.08
C GLY A 18 -5.39 15.15 15.73
N LYS A 19 -4.31 15.91 15.57
CA LYS A 19 -3.96 16.54 14.29
C LYS A 19 -4.01 15.50 13.18
N ALA A 20 -4.75 15.78 12.09
CA ALA A 20 -4.80 14.89 10.93
C ALA A 20 -3.37 14.63 10.40
N ALA A 21 -3.05 13.38 10.10
CA ALA A 21 -1.77 12.99 9.53
C ALA A 21 -1.54 13.66 8.17
N ARG A 22 -0.28 13.79 7.74
CA ARG A 22 0.07 14.35 6.43
C ARG A 22 0.72 13.29 5.55
N ILE A 23 0.23 13.17 4.34
CA ILE A 23 0.73 12.24 3.32
C ILE A 23 1.31 13.04 2.16
N LEU A 24 2.56 12.75 1.78
CA LEU A 24 3.11 13.15 0.50
C LEU A 24 2.83 12.05 -0.52
N PHE A 25 1.92 12.31 -1.45
CA PHE A 25 1.59 11.36 -2.51
C PHE A 25 2.31 11.71 -3.82
N VAL A 26 3.32 10.92 -4.14
CA VAL A 26 4.13 11.06 -5.35
C VAL A 26 3.53 10.22 -6.48
N THR A 27 3.16 10.87 -7.58
CA THR A 27 2.58 10.24 -8.78
C THR A 27 3.40 10.51 -10.04
N GLN A 28 4.68 10.87 -9.87
CA GLN A 28 5.59 11.13 -10.98
C GLN A 28 5.99 9.83 -11.68
N SER A 29 5.91 9.83 -13.02
CA SER A 29 6.34 8.72 -13.86
C SER A 29 7.57 9.11 -14.67
N LYS A 30 8.64 8.31 -14.57
CA LYS A 30 9.84 8.39 -15.43
C LYS A 30 9.93 7.22 -16.41
N GLY A 31 9.08 6.20 -16.23
CA GLY A 31 8.79 5.13 -17.18
C GLY A 31 7.37 5.25 -17.73
N PHE A 32 6.64 4.14 -17.77
CA PHE A 32 5.24 4.13 -18.24
C PHE A 32 4.35 4.99 -17.32
N ARG A 33 3.49 5.81 -17.95
CA ARG A 33 2.52 6.63 -17.20
C ARG A 33 1.14 6.00 -17.25
N HIS A 34 0.65 5.55 -16.10
CA HIS A 34 -0.68 4.98 -15.93
C HIS A 34 -1.78 6.05 -16.06
N GLY A 35 -2.97 5.65 -16.54
CA GLY A 35 -4.14 6.53 -16.60
C GLY A 35 -4.50 7.12 -15.24
N SER A 36 -4.45 6.29 -14.19
CA SER A 36 -4.76 6.67 -12.81
C SER A 36 -3.86 7.79 -12.23
N VAL A 37 -2.68 8.05 -12.79
CA VAL A 37 -1.78 9.14 -12.37
C VAL A 37 -1.66 10.24 -13.43
N ASN A 38 -2.44 10.17 -14.51
CA ASN A 38 -2.36 11.15 -15.58
C ASN A 38 -3.18 12.39 -15.24
N ARG A 39 -2.51 13.51 -14.96
CA ARG A 39 -3.13 14.82 -14.78
C ARG A 39 -3.56 15.39 -16.15
N LYS A 40 -4.75 15.96 -16.22
CA LYS A 40 -5.28 16.64 -17.42
C LYS A 40 -5.65 18.07 -17.04
N ASP A 41 -5.30 19.02 -17.88
CA ASP A 41 -5.66 20.44 -17.74
C ASP A 41 -5.36 21.03 -16.34
N GLY A 42 -4.26 20.63 -15.76
CA GLY A 42 -3.84 21.08 -14.42
C GLY A 42 -4.66 20.51 -13.24
N GLN A 43 -5.60 19.60 -13.52
CA GLN A 43 -6.40 18.96 -12.50
C GLN A 43 -5.67 17.75 -11.89
N LEU A 44 -6.01 17.40 -10.65
CA LEU A 44 -5.53 16.19 -10.00
C LEU A 44 -5.89 14.95 -10.85
N SER A 45 -4.97 13.99 -10.90
CA SER A 45 -5.23 12.70 -11.52
C SER A 45 -6.31 11.90 -10.77
N PRO A 46 -6.90 10.85 -11.39
CA PRO A 46 -7.92 10.03 -10.71
C PRO A 46 -7.50 9.54 -9.33
N SER A 47 -6.28 8.99 -9.17
CA SER A 47 -5.79 8.50 -7.89
C SER A 47 -5.55 9.62 -6.87
N GLU A 48 -5.01 10.76 -7.30
CA GLU A 48 -4.78 11.92 -6.44
C GLU A 48 -6.07 12.50 -5.92
N ARG A 49 -7.10 12.61 -6.77
CA ARG A 49 -8.43 13.09 -6.38
C ARG A 49 -9.05 12.16 -5.33
N VAL A 50 -9.05 10.84 -5.58
CA VAL A 50 -9.61 9.86 -4.64
C VAL A 50 -8.90 9.93 -3.28
N MET A 51 -7.56 9.98 -3.27
CA MET A 51 -6.82 10.08 -2.00
C MET A 51 -7.09 11.39 -1.26
N THR A 52 -7.24 12.50 -1.97
CA THR A 52 -7.58 13.80 -1.39
C THR A 52 -8.98 13.78 -0.76
N GLU A 53 -9.98 13.28 -1.50
CA GLU A 53 -11.36 13.12 -1.03
C GLU A 53 -11.44 12.18 0.18
N LEU A 54 -10.75 11.04 0.11
CA LEU A 54 -10.71 10.04 1.19
C LEU A 54 -10.12 10.63 2.48
N GLY A 55 -9.06 11.44 2.37
CA GLY A 55 -8.47 12.15 3.51
C GLY A 55 -9.42 13.14 4.14
N ILE A 56 -10.16 13.90 3.32
CA ILE A 56 -11.16 14.88 3.80
C ILE A 56 -12.32 14.16 4.47
N GLN A 57 -12.91 13.15 3.81
CA GLN A 57 -14.09 12.43 4.29
C GLN A 57 -13.82 11.65 5.58
N SER A 58 -12.66 11.00 5.67
CA SER A 58 -12.27 10.24 6.87
C SER A 58 -11.81 11.13 8.03
N ASN A 59 -11.45 12.38 7.76
CA ASN A 59 -10.77 13.30 8.67
C ASN A 59 -9.46 12.71 9.29
N LEU A 60 -8.92 11.64 8.70
CA LEU A 60 -7.75 10.92 9.20
C LEU A 60 -6.43 11.57 8.77
N PHE A 61 -6.39 12.08 7.54
CA PHE A 61 -5.18 12.65 6.94
C PHE A 61 -5.49 13.79 5.96
N ARG A 62 -4.44 14.47 5.54
CA ARG A 62 -4.41 15.41 4.40
C ARG A 62 -3.32 14.96 3.44
N VAL A 63 -3.55 15.18 2.14
CA VAL A 63 -2.65 14.75 1.07
C VAL A 63 -2.10 15.94 0.32
N ASP A 64 -0.79 16.00 0.18
CA ASP A 64 -0.12 16.86 -0.80
C ASP A 64 0.33 15.96 -1.97
N CYS A 65 -0.21 16.22 -3.16
CA CYS A 65 0.07 15.42 -4.37
C CYS A 65 1.15 16.09 -5.21
N THR A 66 2.20 15.35 -5.60
CA THR A 66 3.28 15.88 -6.42
C THR A 66 3.66 14.98 -7.58
N GLN A 67 4.09 15.61 -8.69
CA GLN A 67 4.78 15.00 -9.82
C GLN A 67 6.15 15.65 -10.05
N ASP A 68 6.70 16.33 -9.03
CA ASP A 68 8.00 16.96 -9.01
C ASP A 68 8.76 16.63 -7.72
N VAL A 69 9.45 15.47 -7.73
CA VAL A 69 10.22 15.02 -6.56
C VAL A 69 11.47 15.86 -6.30
N GLU A 70 12.02 16.54 -7.33
CA GLU A 70 13.19 17.41 -7.12
C GLU A 70 12.85 18.60 -6.22
N GLN A 71 11.61 19.10 -6.33
CA GLN A 71 11.11 20.18 -5.52
C GLN A 71 10.52 19.70 -4.20
N ASP A 72 9.76 18.59 -4.20
CA ASP A 72 8.86 18.24 -3.09
C ASP A 72 9.35 17.10 -2.21
N PHE A 73 10.28 16.27 -2.70
CA PHE A 73 10.86 15.18 -1.93
C PHE A 73 12.25 15.57 -1.42
N THR A 74 12.30 16.49 -0.49
CA THR A 74 13.55 16.94 0.15
C THR A 74 13.54 16.65 1.64
N LYS A 75 14.75 16.55 2.24
CA LYS A 75 14.89 16.33 3.69
C LYS A 75 14.05 17.32 4.51
N GLU A 76 14.06 18.60 4.13
CA GLU A 76 13.33 19.65 4.83
C GLU A 76 11.82 19.47 4.72
N LYS A 77 11.31 19.13 3.53
CA LYS A 77 9.87 18.95 3.30
C LYS A 77 9.35 17.66 3.92
N LEU A 78 10.13 16.56 3.87
CA LEU A 78 9.76 15.28 4.45
C LEU A 78 9.43 15.39 5.95
N GLN A 79 10.03 16.31 6.68
CA GLN A 79 9.73 16.55 8.10
C GLN A 79 8.27 16.99 8.37
N ASN A 80 7.55 17.39 7.33
CA ASN A 80 6.15 17.80 7.45
C ASN A 80 5.16 16.64 7.22
N TYR A 81 5.63 15.45 6.93
CA TYR A 81 4.80 14.31 6.57
C TYR A 81 4.98 13.15 7.56
N ASP A 82 3.92 12.39 7.71
CA ASP A 82 3.90 11.15 8.49
C ASP A 82 4.02 9.93 7.55
N ILE A 83 3.50 10.05 6.31
CA ILE A 83 3.51 8.98 5.32
C ILE A 83 3.97 9.52 3.97
N VAL A 84 4.82 8.75 3.29
CA VAL A 84 5.11 8.91 1.87
C VAL A 84 4.39 7.81 1.11
N MET A 85 3.65 8.19 0.06
CA MET A 85 2.94 7.25 -0.80
C MET A 85 3.43 7.40 -2.23
N PHE A 86 3.78 6.28 -2.88
CA PHE A 86 4.23 6.25 -4.27
C PHE A 86 3.25 5.49 -5.15
N TYR A 87 2.91 6.11 -6.28
CA TYR A 87 2.37 5.48 -7.47
C TYR A 87 3.20 6.00 -8.68
N THR A 88 4.38 5.44 -8.81
CA THR A 88 5.48 5.97 -9.63
C THR A 88 6.04 4.91 -10.55
N THR A 89 6.85 5.31 -11.54
CA THR A 89 7.62 4.40 -12.39
C THR A 89 9.00 4.97 -12.69
N GLY A 90 9.98 4.08 -12.88
CA GLY A 90 11.33 4.43 -13.33
C GLY A 90 12.19 5.10 -12.27
N ASP A 91 13.33 5.64 -12.68
CA ASP A 91 14.29 6.26 -11.78
C ASP A 91 13.94 7.74 -11.55
N LEU A 92 13.31 8.02 -10.42
CA LEU A 92 12.93 9.37 -10.03
C LEU A 92 14.16 10.22 -9.72
N PRO A 93 14.20 11.52 -10.14
CA PRO A 93 15.36 12.38 -9.92
C PRO A 93 15.44 12.93 -8.49
N ILE A 94 15.27 12.06 -7.48
CA ILE A 94 15.47 12.42 -6.08
C ILE A 94 16.98 12.48 -5.82
N LYS A 95 17.45 13.57 -5.23
CA LYS A 95 18.87 13.73 -4.90
C LYS A 95 19.33 12.63 -3.93
N GLN A 96 20.59 12.20 -4.07
CA GLN A 96 21.15 11.12 -3.25
C GLN A 96 21.00 11.42 -1.74
N ALA A 97 21.31 12.65 -1.31
CA ALA A 97 21.21 13.03 0.10
C ALA A 97 19.78 12.92 0.65
N ASP A 98 18.76 13.24 -0.15
CA ASP A 98 17.35 13.14 0.25
C ASP A 98 16.90 11.68 0.31
N ARG A 99 17.38 10.82 -0.62
CA ARG A 99 17.16 9.36 -0.57
C ARG A 99 17.80 8.75 0.66
N ASP A 100 19.06 9.10 0.94
CA ASP A 100 19.81 8.60 2.10
C ASP A 100 19.10 8.98 3.40
N TYR A 101 18.64 10.22 3.52
CA TYR A 101 17.84 10.65 4.66
C TYR A 101 16.54 9.87 4.78
N PHE A 102 15.80 9.70 3.67
CA PHE A 102 14.52 8.98 3.66
C PHE A 102 14.67 7.54 4.14
N PHE A 103 15.61 6.76 3.56
CA PHE A 103 15.77 5.34 3.88
C PHE A 103 16.46 5.07 5.21
N ASN A 104 17.42 5.92 5.59
CA ASN A 104 18.27 5.63 6.75
C ASN A 104 17.79 6.30 8.04
N GLU A 105 17.05 7.38 7.94
CA GLU A 105 16.61 8.16 9.08
C GLU A 105 15.09 8.30 9.14
N TRP A 106 14.46 8.94 8.14
CA TRP A 106 13.05 9.34 8.20
C TRP A 106 12.10 8.14 8.31
N LEU A 107 12.20 7.18 7.39
CA LEU A 107 11.27 6.04 7.34
C LEU A 107 11.44 5.09 8.53
N LYS A 108 12.60 5.11 9.20
CA LYS A 108 12.87 4.24 10.36
C LYS A 108 12.28 4.78 11.68
N GLN A 109 11.69 5.96 11.67
CA GLN A 109 11.11 6.56 12.87
C GLN A 109 9.71 6.05 13.14
N LYS A 110 9.36 5.92 14.42
CA LYS A 110 8.01 5.54 14.84
C LYS A 110 6.98 6.58 14.38
N GLY A 111 5.88 6.08 13.80
CA GLY A 111 4.80 6.91 13.26
C GLY A 111 5.00 7.31 11.79
N HIS A 112 6.19 7.05 11.22
CA HIS A 112 6.43 7.23 9.79
C HIS A 112 6.13 5.95 9.00
N GLY A 113 5.75 6.14 7.74
CA GLY A 113 5.50 5.00 6.87
C GLY A 113 5.60 5.28 5.39
N PHE A 114 5.66 4.17 4.65
CA PHE A 114 5.65 4.18 3.20
C PHE A 114 4.50 3.32 2.68
N ILE A 115 3.79 3.83 1.68
CA ILE A 115 2.77 3.08 0.94
C ILE A 115 3.17 3.05 -0.53
N GLY A 116 3.46 1.86 -1.06
CA GLY A 116 3.61 1.63 -2.48
C GLY A 116 2.29 1.16 -3.07
N VAL A 117 1.88 1.74 -4.20
CA VAL A 117 0.72 1.31 -4.94
C VAL A 117 1.14 0.89 -6.34
N HIS A 118 0.65 -0.27 -6.76
CA HIS A 118 0.81 -0.82 -8.10
C HIS A 118 2.24 -0.66 -8.64
N SER A 119 2.45 0.27 -9.56
CA SER A 119 3.75 0.50 -10.20
C SER A 119 4.81 1.16 -9.31
N ALA A 120 4.53 1.42 -8.04
CA ALA A 120 5.61 1.75 -7.11
C ALA A 120 6.71 0.67 -7.11
N ALA A 121 6.35 -0.60 -7.36
CA ALA A 121 7.32 -1.68 -7.54
C ALA A 121 8.11 -1.62 -8.87
N ASP A 122 7.69 -0.78 -9.82
CA ASP A 122 8.37 -0.48 -11.10
C ASP A 122 9.25 0.78 -11.00
N THR A 123 9.70 1.12 -9.80
CA THR A 123 10.54 2.28 -9.50
C THR A 123 11.89 1.80 -8.99
N TYR A 124 12.97 2.46 -9.39
CA TYR A 124 14.34 2.18 -8.94
C TYR A 124 14.77 0.70 -9.02
N HIS A 125 14.60 0.06 -10.15
CA HIS A 125 14.87 -1.38 -10.36
C HIS A 125 16.28 -1.80 -9.96
N ASN A 126 17.27 -0.92 -10.09
CA ASN A 126 18.68 -1.19 -9.83
C ASN A 126 19.19 -0.55 -8.53
N TYR A 127 18.29 -0.12 -7.64
CA TYR A 127 18.63 0.52 -6.39
C TYR A 127 18.17 -0.33 -5.21
N GLU A 128 19.13 -1.08 -4.64
CA GLU A 128 18.86 -2.07 -3.58
C GLU A 128 18.09 -1.50 -2.38
N PRO A 129 18.41 -0.32 -1.83
CA PRO A 129 17.66 0.22 -0.70
C PRO A 129 16.17 0.38 -0.96
N TYR A 130 15.78 0.66 -2.22
CA TYR A 130 14.37 0.80 -2.58
C TYR A 130 13.65 -0.54 -2.62
N TRP A 131 14.19 -1.54 -3.32
CA TRP A 131 13.52 -2.83 -3.41
C TRP A 131 13.66 -3.67 -2.13
N ASP A 132 14.69 -3.42 -1.32
CA ASP A 132 14.72 -3.94 0.05
C ASP A 132 13.61 -3.31 0.91
N MET A 133 13.36 -2.03 0.79
CA MET A 133 12.27 -1.33 1.49
C MET A 133 10.91 -1.85 1.05
N ILE A 134 10.62 -1.88 -0.26
CA ILE A 134 9.29 -2.24 -0.77
C ILE A 134 9.03 -3.76 -0.77
N GLY A 135 10.08 -4.61 -0.76
CA GLY A 135 9.99 -6.07 -0.64
C GLY A 135 10.06 -6.83 -1.96
N GLY A 136 10.07 -6.16 -3.10
CA GLY A 136 10.21 -6.76 -4.42
C GLY A 136 10.07 -5.74 -5.54
N THR A 137 10.52 -6.08 -6.74
CA THR A 137 10.44 -5.21 -7.92
C THR A 137 9.68 -5.87 -9.06
N PHE A 138 9.10 -5.04 -9.92
CA PHE A 138 8.36 -5.45 -11.10
C PHE A 138 9.17 -6.39 -12.00
N ASN A 139 8.50 -7.46 -12.47
CA ASN A 139 9.05 -8.44 -13.40
C ASN A 139 8.00 -8.91 -14.42
N GLY A 140 7.27 -7.96 -14.98
CA GLY A 140 6.21 -8.22 -15.96
C GLY A 140 4.80 -8.31 -15.32
N HIS A 141 3.80 -8.28 -16.19
CA HIS A 141 2.37 -8.32 -15.85
C HIS A 141 1.64 -9.38 -16.68
N PRO A 142 1.75 -10.67 -16.33
CA PRO A 142 1.10 -11.76 -17.09
C PRO A 142 -0.41 -11.59 -17.19
N TRP A 143 -1.03 -10.95 -16.22
CA TRP A 143 -2.44 -10.58 -16.20
C TRP A 143 -2.56 -9.08 -16.45
N GLY A 144 -2.93 -8.68 -17.67
CA GLY A 144 -3.09 -7.28 -18.05
C GLY A 144 -4.34 -6.64 -17.44
N ALA A 145 -4.52 -5.34 -17.64
CA ALA A 145 -5.58 -4.50 -17.05
C ALA A 145 -7.02 -5.00 -17.28
N GLY A 146 -7.25 -5.81 -18.32
CA GLY A 146 -8.55 -6.45 -18.60
C GLY A 146 -8.76 -7.80 -17.93
N SER A 147 -7.77 -8.32 -17.21
CA SER A 147 -7.84 -9.65 -16.59
C SER A 147 -8.72 -9.62 -15.35
N THR A 148 -9.68 -10.55 -15.29
CA THR A 148 -10.45 -10.83 -14.07
C THR A 148 -9.74 -11.92 -13.29
N VAL A 149 -9.41 -11.65 -12.04
CA VAL A 149 -8.65 -12.55 -11.18
C VAL A 149 -9.33 -12.76 -9.84
N THR A 150 -9.04 -13.89 -9.21
CA THR A 150 -9.48 -14.21 -7.85
C THR A 150 -8.31 -14.01 -6.89
N ILE A 151 -8.56 -13.31 -5.79
CA ILE A 151 -7.56 -13.00 -4.74
C ILE A 151 -7.98 -13.68 -3.45
N THR A 152 -7.07 -14.43 -2.82
CA THR A 152 -7.25 -15.01 -1.49
C THR A 152 -6.67 -14.08 -0.44
N VAL A 153 -7.43 -13.84 0.63
CA VAL A 153 -6.99 -13.10 1.82
C VAL A 153 -6.46 -14.10 2.85
N HIS A 154 -5.21 -13.91 3.27
CA HIS A 154 -4.54 -14.81 4.22
C HIS A 154 -4.57 -14.29 5.66
N ASP A 155 -4.73 -12.97 5.84
CA ASP A 155 -4.83 -12.34 7.15
C ASP A 155 -5.95 -11.30 7.18
N ALA A 156 -7.19 -11.79 7.27
CA ALA A 156 -8.40 -10.95 7.35
C ALA A 156 -8.51 -10.16 8.67
N LYS A 157 -7.60 -10.36 9.63
CA LYS A 157 -7.55 -9.59 10.88
C LYS A 157 -6.74 -8.30 10.71
N HIS A 158 -5.80 -8.28 9.77
CA HIS A 158 -5.00 -7.07 9.52
C HIS A 158 -5.88 -5.94 8.95
N PRO A 159 -5.78 -4.69 9.46
CA PRO A 159 -6.66 -3.59 9.05
C PRO A 159 -6.70 -3.34 7.54
N ALA A 160 -5.56 -3.48 6.85
CA ALA A 160 -5.49 -3.30 5.40
C ALA A 160 -6.16 -4.43 4.60
N ALA A 161 -6.27 -5.63 5.13
CA ALA A 161 -6.87 -6.77 4.45
C ALA A 161 -8.33 -7.03 4.86
N LYS A 162 -8.69 -6.64 6.08
CA LYS A 162 -10.02 -6.87 6.68
C LYS A 162 -11.22 -6.50 5.80
N PRO A 163 -11.22 -5.39 5.04
CA PRO A 163 -12.36 -5.02 4.20
C PRO A 163 -12.70 -6.02 3.10
N TRP A 164 -11.74 -6.86 2.68
CA TRP A 164 -11.87 -7.77 1.54
C TRP A 164 -12.53 -9.12 1.88
N GLY A 165 -12.73 -9.44 3.17
CA GLY A 165 -13.21 -10.76 3.60
C GLY A 165 -12.15 -11.85 3.41
N ASP A 166 -12.55 -13.05 2.97
CA ASP A 166 -11.65 -14.19 2.81
C ASP A 166 -11.15 -14.35 1.37
N GLU A 167 -11.97 -13.97 0.39
CA GLU A 167 -11.68 -14.07 -1.03
C GLU A 167 -12.55 -13.09 -1.83
N PHE A 168 -12.02 -12.57 -2.94
CA PHE A 168 -12.77 -11.68 -3.82
C PHE A 168 -12.30 -11.80 -5.28
N VAL A 169 -13.16 -11.33 -6.19
CA VAL A 169 -12.86 -11.24 -7.62
C VAL A 169 -12.72 -9.77 -8.01
N ILE A 170 -11.70 -9.46 -8.81
CA ILE A 170 -11.44 -8.10 -9.28
C ILE A 170 -10.90 -8.13 -10.71
N GLN A 171 -11.17 -7.08 -11.49
CA GLN A 171 -10.52 -6.83 -12.77
C GLN A 171 -9.43 -5.79 -12.57
N ASP A 172 -8.17 -6.19 -12.74
CA ASP A 172 -7.02 -5.29 -12.67
C ASP A 172 -5.79 -5.94 -13.32
N GLU A 173 -4.73 -5.14 -13.51
CA GLU A 173 -3.43 -5.65 -13.91
C GLU A 173 -2.68 -6.22 -12.72
N ILE A 174 -2.10 -7.41 -12.89
CA ILE A 174 -1.40 -8.09 -11.82
C ILE A 174 0.08 -8.26 -12.18
N TYR A 175 0.94 -7.74 -11.31
CA TYR A 175 2.38 -7.82 -11.43
C TYR A 175 2.95 -9.13 -10.92
N ARG A 176 3.95 -9.63 -11.62
CA ARG A 176 4.93 -10.57 -11.12
C ARG A 176 6.14 -9.79 -10.57
N PHE A 177 6.80 -10.34 -9.54
CA PHE A 177 7.93 -9.69 -8.89
C PHE A 177 9.23 -10.49 -9.05
N LYS A 178 10.36 -9.77 -9.11
CA LYS A 178 11.75 -10.24 -8.88
C LYS A 178 12.28 -9.57 -7.61
N ASN A 179 13.45 -9.98 -7.13
CA ASN A 179 14.02 -9.51 -5.87
C ASN A 179 13.02 -9.63 -4.70
N TRP A 180 12.14 -10.62 -4.80
CA TRP A 180 11.12 -10.89 -3.80
C TRP A 180 11.74 -11.41 -2.51
N GLN A 181 11.38 -10.85 -1.37
CA GLN A 181 11.98 -11.09 -0.06
C GLN A 181 10.93 -11.62 0.94
N PRO A 182 10.47 -12.88 0.79
CA PRO A 182 9.41 -13.43 1.64
C PRO A 182 9.79 -13.47 3.12
N GLU A 183 11.10 -13.56 3.43
CA GLU A 183 11.63 -13.57 4.80
C GLU A 183 11.57 -12.21 5.50
N LYS A 184 11.26 -11.14 4.77
CA LYS A 184 11.19 -9.76 5.30
C LYS A 184 9.80 -9.16 5.29
N VAL A 185 8.83 -9.84 4.68
CA VAL A 185 7.46 -9.31 4.52
C VAL A 185 6.42 -10.25 5.10
N ARG A 186 5.30 -9.67 5.55
CA ARG A 186 4.08 -10.42 5.82
C ARG A 186 3.13 -10.25 4.65
N VAL A 187 2.86 -11.34 3.94
CA VAL A 187 1.86 -11.38 2.87
C VAL A 187 0.47 -11.46 3.48
N LEU A 188 -0.40 -10.52 3.13
CA LEU A 188 -1.79 -10.46 3.57
C LEU A 188 -2.76 -11.01 2.52
N MET A 189 -2.43 -10.84 1.24
CA MET A 189 -3.27 -11.33 0.11
C MET A 189 -2.37 -11.80 -1.03
N SER A 190 -2.85 -12.82 -1.77
CA SER A 190 -2.20 -13.29 -2.99
C SER A 190 -3.21 -13.76 -4.04
N LEU A 191 -2.76 -13.82 -5.29
CA LEU A 191 -3.53 -14.37 -6.40
C LEU A 191 -3.90 -15.83 -6.13
N ASN A 192 -5.17 -16.19 -6.31
CA ASN A 192 -5.62 -17.57 -6.26
C ASN A 192 -5.43 -18.22 -7.64
N MET A 193 -4.32 -18.94 -7.79
CA MET A 193 -3.94 -19.52 -9.07
C MET A 193 -4.94 -20.58 -9.55
N ALA A 194 -5.55 -21.36 -8.63
CA ALA A 194 -6.54 -22.39 -8.98
C ALA A 194 -7.78 -21.79 -9.66
N LYS A 195 -8.21 -20.60 -9.19
CA LYS A 195 -9.44 -19.91 -9.65
C LYS A 195 -9.17 -18.83 -10.71
N THR A 196 -7.92 -18.56 -11.05
CA THR A 196 -7.53 -17.60 -12.09
C THR A 196 -7.38 -18.33 -13.43
N GLN A 197 -7.88 -17.73 -14.52
CA GLN A 197 -7.90 -18.38 -15.84
C GLN A 197 -6.48 -18.67 -16.36
N LEU A 198 -5.64 -17.65 -16.44
CA LEU A 198 -4.24 -17.82 -16.83
C LEU A 198 -3.44 -18.28 -15.62
N LYS A 199 -2.80 -19.45 -15.73
CA LYS A 199 -2.06 -20.05 -14.62
C LYS A 199 -0.56 -19.97 -14.84
N HIS A 200 0.16 -19.76 -13.74
CA HIS A 200 1.61 -19.75 -13.69
C HIS A 200 2.13 -20.48 -12.45
N PRO A 201 3.29 -21.16 -12.53
CA PRO A 201 3.79 -22.01 -11.45
C PRO A 201 4.56 -21.23 -10.37
N TYR A 202 4.04 -20.05 -9.95
CA TYR A 202 4.70 -19.25 -8.92
C TYR A 202 3.69 -18.47 -8.07
N HIS A 203 4.12 -18.12 -6.86
CA HIS A 203 3.36 -17.26 -5.95
C HIS A 203 3.31 -15.82 -6.47
N VAL A 204 2.14 -15.17 -6.35
CA VAL A 204 1.93 -13.78 -6.73
C VAL A 204 1.29 -13.03 -5.56
N PRO A 205 2.10 -12.35 -4.72
CA PRO A 205 1.58 -11.52 -3.64
C PRO A 205 0.86 -10.28 -4.20
N ILE A 206 -0.21 -9.85 -3.50
CA ILE A 206 -1.04 -8.71 -3.90
C ILE A 206 -0.98 -7.59 -2.87
N LEU A 207 -1.04 -7.92 -1.60
CA LEU A 207 -0.88 -6.99 -0.49
C LEU A 207 0.08 -7.57 0.52
N TRP A 208 1.07 -6.79 0.89
CA TRP A 208 1.99 -7.15 1.97
C TRP A 208 2.42 -5.94 2.79
N VAL A 209 2.89 -6.25 3.99
CA VAL A 209 3.37 -5.26 4.96
C VAL A 209 4.69 -5.70 5.57
N LYS A 210 5.44 -4.77 6.11
CA LYS A 210 6.64 -5.02 6.90
C LYS A 210 6.95 -3.87 7.86
N ASN A 211 7.69 -4.17 8.91
CA ASN A 211 8.37 -3.13 9.69
C ASN A 211 9.67 -2.69 8.97
N TYR A 212 10.02 -1.42 9.10
CA TYR A 212 11.25 -0.86 8.56
C TYR A 212 11.89 0.06 9.63
N GLY A 213 12.77 -0.50 10.45
CA GLY A 213 13.10 0.09 11.75
C GLY A 213 11.86 0.17 12.62
N ASP A 214 11.56 1.34 13.21
CA ASP A 214 10.32 1.60 13.96
C ASP A 214 9.19 2.12 13.07
N GLY A 215 9.47 2.38 11.79
CA GLY A 215 8.48 2.74 10.78
C GLY A 215 7.85 1.52 10.11
N LYS A 216 6.91 1.76 9.19
CA LYS A 216 6.10 0.72 8.58
C LYS A 216 5.99 0.89 7.06
N VAL A 217 5.96 -0.22 6.35
CA VAL A 217 5.81 -0.24 4.88
C VAL A 217 4.62 -1.13 4.51
N MET A 218 3.80 -0.64 3.59
CA MET A 218 2.73 -1.38 2.94
C MET A 218 2.89 -1.29 1.42
N HIS A 219 2.70 -2.41 0.71
CA HIS A 219 2.55 -2.38 -0.74
C HIS A 219 1.23 -3.02 -1.15
N MET A 220 0.42 -2.27 -1.92
CA MET A 220 -0.82 -2.70 -2.54
C MET A 220 -0.60 -2.81 -4.04
N SER A 221 -0.52 -4.03 -4.58
CA SER A 221 -0.22 -4.27 -6.00
C SER A 221 -1.38 -3.95 -6.94
N LEU A 222 -2.61 -3.84 -6.43
CA LEU A 222 -3.78 -3.37 -7.19
C LEU A 222 -3.73 -1.86 -7.40
N GLY A 223 -4.48 -1.36 -8.39
CA GLY A 223 -4.64 0.07 -8.62
C GLY A 223 -4.24 0.55 -10.01
N HIS A 224 -4.00 -0.36 -10.98
CA HIS A 224 -3.76 0.02 -12.38
C HIS A 224 -4.96 0.76 -12.97
N ARG A 225 -6.15 0.19 -12.80
CA ARG A 225 -7.40 0.70 -13.36
C ARG A 225 -7.96 1.84 -12.52
N GLU A 226 -8.56 2.83 -13.19
CA GLU A 226 -9.20 3.97 -12.52
C GLU A 226 -10.41 3.56 -11.67
N ASP A 227 -11.16 2.53 -12.09
CA ASP A 227 -12.32 2.04 -11.37
C ASP A 227 -11.97 1.29 -10.07
N VAL A 228 -10.75 0.77 -9.95
CA VAL A 228 -10.22 0.23 -8.69
C VAL A 228 -10.12 1.33 -7.63
N TRP A 229 -9.71 2.54 -8.01
CA TRP A 229 -9.60 3.68 -7.08
C TRP A 229 -10.96 4.13 -6.53
N THR A 230 -12.04 3.97 -7.30
CA THR A 230 -13.41 4.29 -6.87
C THR A 230 -14.11 3.14 -6.13
N ASN A 231 -13.48 1.97 -6.04
CA ASN A 231 -14.00 0.82 -5.30
C ASN A 231 -13.90 1.09 -3.77
N GLU A 232 -15.05 1.08 -3.09
CA GLU A 232 -15.13 1.36 -1.64
C GLU A 232 -14.28 0.40 -0.80
N THR A 233 -14.20 -0.88 -1.17
CA THR A 233 -13.41 -1.88 -0.45
C THR A 233 -11.92 -1.58 -0.56
N TYR A 234 -11.46 -1.18 -1.76
CA TYR A 234 -10.10 -0.72 -1.98
C TYR A 234 -9.76 0.52 -1.14
N GLN A 235 -10.65 1.51 -1.11
CA GLN A 235 -10.49 2.71 -0.28
C GLN A 235 -10.45 2.37 1.21
N LYS A 236 -11.33 1.49 1.70
CA LYS A 236 -11.32 1.00 3.09
C LYS A 236 -10.02 0.24 3.41
N SER A 237 -9.48 -0.50 2.45
CA SER A 237 -8.18 -1.18 2.57
C SER A 237 -7.03 -0.19 2.74
N LEU A 238 -6.98 0.87 1.93
CA LEU A 238 -6.00 1.95 2.07
C LEU A 238 -6.14 2.66 3.42
N LEU A 239 -7.36 2.98 3.85
CA LEU A 239 -7.63 3.57 5.19
C LEU A 239 -7.13 2.67 6.31
N GLY A 240 -7.41 1.36 6.24
CA GLY A 240 -6.92 0.39 7.23
C GLY A 240 -5.39 0.33 7.29
N GLY A 241 -4.73 0.36 6.14
CA GLY A 241 -3.27 0.44 6.05
C GLY A 241 -2.70 1.74 6.66
N ILE A 242 -3.32 2.88 6.37
CA ILE A 242 -2.94 4.18 6.95
C ILE A 242 -3.09 4.16 8.47
N ARG A 243 -4.22 3.68 9.01
CA ARG A 243 -4.42 3.55 10.46
C ARG A 243 -3.40 2.62 11.11
N TRP A 244 -3.08 1.51 10.46
CA TRP A 244 -2.04 0.62 10.93
C TRP A 244 -0.67 1.29 10.99
N ILE A 245 -0.28 2.02 9.94
CA ILE A 245 0.98 2.77 9.89
C ILE A 245 1.05 3.79 11.03
N LEU A 246 -0.02 4.54 11.24
CA LEU A 246 -0.12 5.57 12.28
C LEU A 246 -0.26 4.99 13.70
N GLY A 247 -0.34 3.65 13.85
CA GLY A 247 -0.50 2.99 15.14
C GLY A 247 -1.88 3.14 15.78
N GLN A 248 -2.89 3.53 15.00
CA GLN A 248 -4.28 3.67 15.47
C GLN A 248 -5.04 2.35 15.46
N GLU A 249 -4.65 1.41 14.60
CA GLU A 249 -5.17 0.05 14.57
C GLU A 249 -4.00 -0.95 14.62
N ALA A 250 -4.14 -2.00 15.43
CA ALA A 250 -3.16 -3.07 15.53
C ALA A 250 -3.20 -3.97 14.28
N GLY A 251 -2.03 -4.41 13.82
CA GLY A 251 -1.86 -5.38 12.74
C GLY A 251 -0.48 -6.01 12.83
N ASP A 252 -0.41 -7.31 12.59
CA ASP A 252 0.84 -8.05 12.61
C ASP A 252 1.64 -7.80 11.32
N ALA A 253 2.93 -7.52 11.45
CA ALA A 253 3.88 -7.39 10.35
C ALA A 253 5.04 -8.40 10.45
N THR A 254 4.91 -9.41 11.33
CA THR A 254 5.88 -10.51 11.43
C THR A 254 5.92 -11.24 10.08
N PRO A 255 7.07 -11.40 9.45
CA PRO A 255 7.19 -12.12 8.17
C PRO A 255 6.59 -13.52 8.23
N ASN A 256 5.99 -13.96 7.12
CA ASN A 256 5.38 -15.28 6.97
C ASN A 256 5.89 -16.03 5.72
N PRO A 257 7.21 -16.30 5.61
CA PRO A 257 7.82 -16.92 4.43
C PRO A 257 7.26 -18.32 4.11
N GLU A 258 6.80 -19.06 5.11
CA GLU A 258 6.13 -20.35 4.96
C GLU A 258 4.84 -20.25 4.13
N LEU A 259 4.10 -19.13 4.24
CA LEU A 259 2.94 -18.86 3.40
C LEU A 259 3.36 -18.71 1.93
N SER A 260 4.40 -17.93 1.65
CA SER A 260 4.90 -17.74 0.27
C SER A 260 5.35 -19.08 -0.33
N ALA A 261 6.05 -19.92 0.42
CA ALA A 261 6.47 -21.25 -0.01
C ALA A 261 5.27 -22.19 -0.27
N ALA A 262 4.27 -22.17 0.61
CA ALA A 262 3.05 -22.96 0.45
C ALA A 262 2.24 -22.53 -0.79
N GLN A 263 2.08 -21.21 -1.01
CA GLN A 263 1.38 -20.67 -2.18
C GLN A 263 2.14 -20.96 -3.48
N GLU A 264 3.47 -20.93 -3.49
CA GLU A 264 4.25 -21.33 -4.66
C GLU A 264 4.08 -22.81 -5.00
N LYS A 265 4.16 -23.69 -3.98
CA LYS A 265 3.89 -25.13 -4.17
C LYS A 265 2.50 -25.38 -4.73
N LYS A 266 1.50 -24.67 -4.20
CA LYS A 266 0.11 -24.76 -4.68
C LYS A 266 -0.02 -24.28 -6.13
N ALA A 267 0.58 -23.13 -6.47
CA ALA A 267 0.54 -22.58 -7.83
C ALA A 267 1.17 -23.53 -8.86
N LYS A 268 2.26 -24.22 -8.50
CA LYS A 268 2.89 -25.26 -9.34
C LYS A 268 1.92 -26.40 -9.60
N ALA A 269 1.30 -26.96 -8.56
CA ALA A 269 0.32 -28.05 -8.70
C ALA A 269 -0.92 -27.63 -9.51
N ASP A 270 -1.47 -26.43 -9.28
CA ASP A 270 -2.62 -25.89 -10.01
C ASP A 270 -2.30 -25.66 -11.50
N THR A 271 -1.06 -25.32 -11.83
CA THR A 271 -0.60 -25.11 -13.21
C THR A 271 -0.41 -26.45 -13.93
N GLU A 272 0.21 -27.43 -13.27
CA GLU A 272 0.40 -28.79 -13.79
C GLU A 272 -0.95 -29.49 -14.07
N ALA A 273 -1.92 -29.32 -13.17
CA ALA A 273 -3.24 -29.92 -13.32
C ALA A 273 -4.08 -29.29 -14.47
N ALA A 274 -3.68 -28.13 -15.00
CA ALA A 274 -4.35 -27.42 -16.08
C ALA A 274 -3.76 -27.69 -17.46
N GLN A 275 -2.65 -28.43 -17.55
CA GLN A 275 -1.98 -28.88 -18.79
C GLN A 275 -2.54 -30.22 -19.26
#